data_11c63aa57368e6de4c53148f1285095b
#
_entry.id   11c63aa57368e6de4c53148f1285095b
#
_cell.length_a   1.000
_cell.length_b   1.000
_cell.length_c   1.000
_cell.angle_alpha   90.00
_cell.angle_beta   90.00
_cell.angle_gamma   90.00
#
_symmetry.space_group_name_H-M   'P 1'
#
loop_
_entity.id
_entity.type
_entity.pdbx_description
1 polymer ?
#
loop_
_entity_poly.entity_id
_entity_poly.type
_entity_poly.pdbx_seq_one_letter_code
_entity_poly.pdbx_strand_id
1 'polypeptide(L)'
;LRLRRKSTTLIFEERAFPLLRIWHHWEKGGGLAAQTTDGAIRGEGMVKKATETKTTSSPAVGTAAEASPALDKIWLKSYPKSVPHEIDLSKATSIGDMISNACRQFTDRPAFTCMGKDLSYKDLDENSRGLAAWLQSRGLVKGDRVAVMMPNILQYPITISAILRAGLVVVNVNPLYTPRELQHQLNDSGAKALVVLENFAATVQKSLASIHVPNIIVATMGDMHGFKGHIINLVVRKVKKLVPAWNIPGHVRFKDALAQGRGKSFNPVPVGNSDLAFLQYTGGTTGISKGAMLSHTNILANVEQMQLWMDVAFQNKGKPKELNFVCALPLYHIFALTVNAMIGMKLGARNILIPNPRDIPAFVKELQKYPFHIFPGLNTLFNALMNNDEFKALNFKPLILTLGGGMAVQRPVAERWQQMTGCHITEGYGLSETSPVASANALDATEFSGTIGLPMPSTDIVIRDDDGKDQPLGEVGEICVRGPQVMLGYWNRPDETSRAIMPDGFFRTGDMGFMDENGFTKIVDRKKDMILVSGFNVYPNEIEEVAAEHPGIVESAAVGIPNEHSGEVVKLYVVRRDPNLTEEDVKSFCAQRLTNYKRPREVEFRDALPKTNVGKILRRELRD
;
A
#
# COMPACT_ATOMS: atom_id res chain seq x y z
N LEU A 1 2.00 36.40 -54.22
CA LEU A 1 2.24 36.43 -52.76
C LEU A 1 3.46 35.55 -52.42
N ARG A 2 4.58 36.22 -52.10
CA ARG A 2 5.83 35.57 -51.68
C ARG A 2 5.74 35.28 -50.17
N LEU A 3 5.83 34.02 -49.76
CA LEU A 3 6.00 33.60 -48.36
C LEU A 3 7.49 33.64 -47.97
N ARG A 4 7.84 34.59 -47.09
CA ARG A 4 9.12 34.58 -46.38
C ARG A 4 9.03 33.62 -45.19
N ARG A 5 9.91 32.61 -45.11
CA ARG A 5 10.15 31.82 -43.91
C ARG A 5 10.78 32.69 -42.82
N LYS A 6 10.07 32.87 -41.70
CA LYS A 6 10.68 33.24 -40.43
C LYS A 6 10.49 32.07 -39.46
N SER A 7 11.56 31.66 -38.82
CA SER A 7 11.61 30.68 -37.74
C SER A 7 10.72 31.14 -36.59
N THR A 8 9.61 30.44 -36.38
CA THR A 8 8.73 30.70 -35.23
C THR A 8 8.92 29.59 -34.24
N THR A 9 9.74 29.86 -33.20
CA THR A 9 9.73 29.12 -31.94
C THR A 9 8.38 29.38 -31.30
N LEU A 10 7.52 28.38 -31.28
CA LEU A 10 6.24 28.43 -30.56
C LEU A 10 6.55 28.43 -29.05
N ILE A 11 6.55 29.62 -28.47
CA ILE A 11 6.49 29.80 -27.01
C ILE A 11 5.04 29.56 -26.63
N PHE A 12 4.75 28.37 -26.10
CA PHE A 12 3.46 28.12 -25.48
C PHE A 12 3.45 28.81 -24.11
N GLU A 13 2.59 29.80 -23.95
CA GLU A 13 2.34 30.43 -22.66
C GLU A 13 1.86 29.37 -21.65
N GLU A 14 2.56 29.25 -20.51
CA GLU A 14 2.35 28.28 -19.43
C GLU A 14 0.95 28.39 -18.77
N ARG A 15 0.15 29.37 -19.11
CA ARG A 15 -1.14 29.65 -18.46
C ARG A 15 -2.31 28.77 -18.92
N ALA A 16 -2.17 28.03 -20.03
CA ALA A 16 -3.30 27.29 -20.61
C ALA A 16 -3.42 25.81 -20.18
N PHE A 17 -2.37 25.19 -19.64
CA PHE A 17 -2.39 23.76 -19.32
C PHE A 17 -1.63 23.43 -18.03
N PRO A 18 -2.33 23.31 -16.88
CA PRO A 18 -1.69 22.91 -15.60
C PRO A 18 -1.12 21.48 -15.59
N LEU A 19 -1.36 20.68 -16.61
CA LEU A 19 -0.93 19.27 -16.72
C LEU A 19 0.55 19.07 -17.08
N LEU A 20 1.29 20.16 -17.35
CA LEU A 20 2.66 20.06 -17.86
C LEU A 20 3.74 19.71 -16.84
N ARG A 21 3.44 19.74 -15.51
CA ARG A 21 4.45 19.49 -14.44
C ARG A 21 4.44 18.11 -13.81
N ILE A 22 3.54 17.21 -14.20
CA ILE A 22 3.16 16.04 -13.41
C ILE A 22 4.23 14.94 -13.25
N TRP A 23 5.35 14.91 -14.02
CA TRP A 23 6.15 13.67 -14.07
C TRP A 23 7.68 13.78 -14.09
N HIS A 24 8.28 14.94 -13.87
CA HIS A 24 9.75 15.09 -14.00
C HIS A 24 10.58 14.39 -12.90
N HIS A 25 9.96 13.91 -11.82
CA HIS A 25 10.67 13.29 -10.68
C HIS A 25 10.66 11.76 -10.64
N TRP A 26 10.02 11.11 -11.62
CA TRP A 26 9.98 9.64 -11.64
C TRP A 26 11.33 8.97 -11.99
N GLU A 27 12.17 9.64 -12.78
CA GLU A 27 13.42 9.05 -13.30
C GLU A 27 14.66 9.28 -12.43
N LYS A 28 14.63 10.20 -11.48
CA LYS A 28 15.84 10.53 -10.69
C LYS A 28 16.01 9.71 -9.39
N GLY A 29 15.16 8.75 -9.13
CA GLY A 29 15.19 7.93 -7.92
C GLY A 29 15.62 6.46 -8.10
N GLY A 30 16.20 6.08 -9.21
CA GLY A 30 16.52 4.67 -9.44
C GLY A 30 17.53 4.44 -10.57
N GLY A 31 18.78 4.69 -10.32
CA GLY A 31 19.82 4.38 -11.27
C GLY A 31 21.19 4.25 -10.62
N LEU A 32 21.50 3.10 -10.04
CA LEU A 32 22.86 2.67 -9.83
C LEU A 32 23.12 1.48 -10.75
N ALA A 33 24.10 1.67 -11.64
CA ALA A 33 24.55 0.69 -12.59
C ALA A 33 25.23 -0.48 -11.87
N ALA A 34 24.72 -1.69 -12.09
CA ALA A 34 25.43 -2.92 -11.73
C ALA A 34 26.49 -3.20 -12.78
N GLN A 35 27.74 -3.19 -12.37
CA GLN A 35 28.85 -3.73 -13.16
C GLN A 35 28.73 -5.27 -13.21
N THR A 36 28.71 -5.80 -14.43
CA THR A 36 28.76 -7.23 -14.71
C THR A 36 30.19 -7.72 -14.58
N THR A 37 30.42 -8.74 -13.75
CA THR A 37 31.58 -9.62 -13.87
C THR A 37 31.10 -11.00 -14.33
N ASP A 38 31.50 -11.38 -15.53
CA ASP A 38 31.37 -12.72 -16.09
C ASP A 38 32.21 -13.73 -15.29
N GLY A 39 31.56 -14.80 -14.87
CA GLY A 39 32.24 -15.99 -14.35
C GLY A 39 31.52 -17.24 -14.83
N ALA A 40 31.99 -17.80 -15.93
CA ALA A 40 31.51 -19.05 -16.49
C ALA A 40 32.00 -20.26 -15.68
N ILE A 41 31.07 -21.11 -15.23
CA ILE A 41 31.39 -22.50 -14.83
C ILE A 41 30.46 -23.44 -15.58
N ARG A 42 31.08 -24.31 -16.38
CA ARG A 42 30.51 -25.50 -17.05
C ARG A 42 30.35 -26.63 -16.03
N GLY A 43 29.25 -27.38 -16.13
CA GLY A 43 29.10 -28.65 -15.45
C GLY A 43 27.95 -29.46 -16.06
N GLU A 44 28.34 -30.62 -16.59
CA GLU A 44 27.56 -31.56 -17.40
C GLU A 44 26.48 -32.32 -16.63
N GLY A 45 25.38 -32.56 -17.26
CA GLY A 45 24.55 -33.70 -17.51
C GLY A 45 24.24 -34.78 -16.46
N MET A 46 22.93 -35.00 -16.28
CA MET A 46 22.35 -36.36 -16.31
C MET A 46 20.85 -36.34 -16.40
N VAL A 47 20.35 -36.98 -17.45
CA VAL A 47 18.93 -37.31 -17.68
C VAL A 47 18.56 -38.51 -16.83
N LYS A 48 17.42 -38.46 -16.09
CA LYS A 48 16.69 -39.67 -15.64
C LYS A 48 15.17 -39.48 -15.74
N LYS A 49 14.58 -40.55 -16.27
CA LYS A 49 13.19 -40.80 -16.67
C LYS A 49 12.10 -40.50 -15.64
N ALA A 50 10.95 -40.14 -16.22
CA ALA A 50 9.64 -40.08 -15.59
C ALA A 50 9.20 -41.41 -14.99
N THR A 51 8.52 -41.33 -13.84
CA THR A 51 7.66 -42.40 -13.30
C THR A 51 6.34 -41.77 -12.84
N GLU A 52 5.26 -42.41 -13.25
CA GLU A 52 3.87 -42.06 -12.96
C GLU A 52 3.58 -41.95 -11.49
N THR A 53 2.84 -40.92 -11.09
CA THR A 53 2.39 -40.75 -9.71
C THR A 53 0.88 -40.89 -9.60
N LYS A 54 0.50 -41.81 -8.78
CA LYS A 54 -0.87 -42.13 -8.33
C LYS A 54 -1.51 -40.92 -7.62
N THR A 55 -2.76 -40.67 -7.95
CA THR A 55 -3.70 -39.87 -7.18
C THR A 55 -3.80 -40.37 -5.74
N THR A 56 -3.46 -39.50 -4.78
CA THR A 56 -3.76 -39.69 -3.37
C THR A 56 -4.74 -38.62 -2.89
N SER A 57 -5.82 -39.13 -2.30
CA SER A 57 -6.90 -38.42 -1.63
C SER A 57 -6.41 -37.48 -0.52
N SER A 58 -7.07 -36.31 -0.42
CA SER A 58 -6.90 -35.35 0.69
C SER A 58 -7.12 -36.03 2.05
N PRO A 59 -6.30 -35.71 3.06
CA PRO A 59 -6.59 -36.13 4.43
C PRO A 59 -7.72 -35.27 5.00
N ALA A 60 -8.62 -35.94 5.69
CA ALA A 60 -9.72 -35.37 6.45
C ALA A 60 -9.21 -34.38 7.51
N VAL A 61 -9.98 -33.32 7.69
CA VAL A 61 -9.81 -32.32 8.75
C VAL A 61 -9.83 -33.03 10.11
N GLY A 62 -8.69 -32.96 10.79
CA GLY A 62 -8.52 -33.50 12.13
C GLY A 62 -9.32 -32.72 13.18
N THR A 63 -9.78 -33.49 14.12
CA THR A 63 -10.47 -33.22 15.39
C THR A 63 -10.17 -31.87 16.04
N ALA A 64 -11.25 -31.30 16.64
CA ALA A 64 -11.29 -30.10 17.44
C ALA A 64 -10.04 -29.89 18.31
N ALA A 65 -9.35 -28.79 18.07
CA ALA A 65 -8.32 -28.26 18.95
C ALA A 65 -8.99 -27.96 20.31
N GLU A 66 -8.35 -28.39 21.40
CA GLU A 66 -8.70 -28.01 22.76
C GLU A 66 -8.84 -26.48 22.81
N ALA A 67 -9.95 -25.99 23.36
CA ALA A 67 -10.22 -24.56 23.48
C ALA A 67 -9.07 -23.94 24.30
N SER A 68 -8.29 -23.07 23.63
CA SER A 68 -7.32 -22.22 24.34
C SER A 68 -8.04 -21.46 25.45
N PRO A 69 -7.39 -21.23 26.61
CA PRO A 69 -7.99 -20.47 27.70
C PRO A 69 -8.54 -19.16 27.16
N ALA A 70 -9.72 -18.77 27.67
CA ALA A 70 -10.39 -17.56 27.20
C ALA A 70 -9.45 -16.36 27.33
N LEU A 71 -9.11 -15.76 26.19
CA LEU A 71 -8.26 -14.58 26.14
C LEU A 71 -8.97 -13.44 26.88
N ASP A 72 -8.31 -12.84 27.87
CA ASP A 72 -8.81 -11.65 28.52
C ASP A 72 -8.71 -10.45 27.57
N LYS A 73 -9.82 -10.09 26.92
CA LYS A 73 -9.91 -9.01 25.94
C LYS A 73 -9.97 -7.65 26.62
N ILE A 74 -8.92 -7.30 27.37
CA ILE A 74 -8.88 -6.07 28.19
C ILE A 74 -9.12 -4.79 27.41
N TRP A 75 -8.81 -4.73 26.10
CA TRP A 75 -9.02 -3.58 25.24
C TRP A 75 -10.48 -3.22 25.04
N LEU A 76 -11.41 -4.16 25.25
CA LEU A 76 -12.84 -3.89 25.03
C LEU A 76 -13.40 -2.83 25.97
N LYS A 77 -12.81 -2.63 27.16
CA LYS A 77 -13.19 -1.57 28.10
C LYS A 77 -12.91 -0.16 27.55
N SER A 78 -11.96 -0.05 26.62
CA SER A 78 -11.50 1.20 26.01
C SER A 78 -12.15 1.45 24.63
N TYR A 79 -13.03 0.57 24.16
CA TYR A 79 -13.73 0.76 22.90
C TYR A 79 -14.66 1.98 22.93
N PRO A 80 -14.79 2.73 21.82
CA PRO A 80 -15.85 3.69 21.67
C PRO A 80 -17.22 3.02 21.87
N LYS A 81 -18.09 3.60 22.66
CA LYS A 81 -19.38 2.99 23.07
C LYS A 81 -20.27 2.57 21.90
N SER A 82 -20.13 3.22 20.74
CA SER A 82 -20.93 2.92 19.53
C SER A 82 -20.33 1.80 18.67
N VAL A 83 -19.13 1.31 19.00
CA VAL A 83 -18.48 0.26 18.22
C VAL A 83 -18.77 -1.10 18.83
N PRO A 84 -19.38 -2.04 18.09
CA PRO A 84 -19.59 -3.40 18.56
C PRO A 84 -18.26 -4.14 18.68
N HIS A 85 -18.18 -5.09 19.60
CA HIS A 85 -16.99 -5.91 19.80
C HIS A 85 -16.73 -6.88 18.63
N GLU A 86 -17.81 -7.28 17.95
CA GLU A 86 -17.76 -8.25 16.85
C GLU A 86 -18.42 -7.68 15.60
N ILE A 87 -17.93 -8.06 14.42
CA ILE A 87 -18.55 -7.72 13.14
C ILE A 87 -19.55 -8.80 12.71
N ASP A 88 -20.57 -8.41 11.97
CA ASP A 88 -21.53 -9.31 11.34
C ASP A 88 -21.22 -9.46 9.84
N LEU A 89 -20.73 -10.62 9.45
CA LEU A 89 -20.47 -10.99 8.05
C LEU A 89 -21.55 -11.88 7.44
N SER A 90 -22.66 -12.12 8.12
CA SER A 90 -23.73 -13.01 7.64
C SER A 90 -24.33 -12.58 6.29
N LYS A 91 -24.30 -11.29 6.00
CA LYS A 91 -24.79 -10.68 4.75
C LYS A 91 -23.71 -10.45 3.70
N ALA A 92 -22.45 -10.72 4.04
CA ALA A 92 -21.33 -10.52 3.14
C ALA A 92 -21.24 -11.72 2.17
N THR A 93 -21.34 -11.47 0.87
CA THR A 93 -21.27 -12.51 -0.15
C THR A 93 -19.93 -12.50 -0.87
N SER A 94 -19.62 -11.43 -1.58
CA SER A 94 -18.33 -11.25 -2.25
C SER A 94 -18.02 -9.76 -2.42
N ILE A 95 -16.75 -9.44 -2.67
CA ILE A 95 -16.34 -8.07 -3.03
C ILE A 95 -17.00 -7.65 -4.36
N GLY A 96 -17.18 -8.59 -5.31
CA GLY A 96 -17.88 -8.34 -6.57
C GLY A 96 -19.34 -7.90 -6.34
N ASP A 97 -20.02 -8.51 -5.37
CA ASP A 97 -21.39 -8.13 -4.97
C ASP A 97 -21.40 -6.78 -4.25
N MET A 98 -20.45 -6.53 -3.36
CA MET A 98 -20.30 -5.22 -2.70
C MET A 98 -20.15 -4.10 -3.74
N ILE A 99 -19.27 -4.28 -4.74
CA ILE A 99 -19.09 -3.32 -5.84
C ILE A 99 -20.38 -3.16 -6.65
N SER A 100 -21.07 -4.27 -6.99
CA SER A 100 -22.31 -4.23 -7.74
C SER A 100 -23.44 -3.52 -6.99
N ASN A 101 -23.52 -3.72 -5.66
CA ASN A 101 -24.45 -3.02 -4.78
C ASN A 101 -24.16 -1.52 -4.74
N ALA A 102 -22.88 -1.14 -4.55
CA ALA A 102 -22.47 0.25 -4.57
C ALA A 102 -22.81 0.94 -5.90
N CYS A 103 -22.55 0.28 -7.04
CA CYS A 103 -22.88 0.81 -8.36
C CYS A 103 -24.38 1.05 -8.54
N ARG A 104 -25.24 0.16 -8.02
CA ARG A 104 -26.70 0.34 -8.06
C ARG A 104 -27.17 1.45 -7.13
N GLN A 105 -26.63 1.51 -5.91
CA GLN A 105 -27.06 2.46 -4.89
C GLN A 105 -26.63 3.91 -5.19
N PHE A 106 -25.45 4.10 -5.78
CA PHE A 106 -24.84 5.40 -5.96
C PHE A 106 -24.64 5.78 -7.45
N THR A 107 -25.44 5.22 -8.34
CA THR A 107 -25.32 5.23 -9.81
C THR A 107 -24.75 6.51 -10.40
N ASP A 108 -25.31 7.67 -10.05
CA ASP A 108 -24.96 8.97 -10.65
C ASP A 108 -23.84 9.72 -9.92
N ARG A 109 -23.38 9.17 -8.77
CA ARG A 109 -22.29 9.80 -8.03
C ARG A 109 -20.93 9.50 -8.68
N PRO A 110 -19.96 10.43 -8.60
CA PRO A 110 -18.58 10.12 -8.94
C PRO A 110 -17.99 9.10 -7.95
N ALA A 111 -17.45 8.00 -8.46
CA ALA A 111 -16.74 6.98 -7.67
C ALA A 111 -15.25 7.30 -7.59
N PHE A 112 -14.67 7.69 -8.71
CA PHE A 112 -13.25 8.04 -8.81
C PHE A 112 -13.07 9.26 -9.70
N THR A 113 -12.11 10.11 -9.33
CA THR A 113 -11.74 11.29 -10.11
C THR A 113 -10.24 11.31 -10.34
N CYS A 114 -9.78 11.57 -11.56
CA CYS A 114 -8.37 11.68 -11.90
C CYS A 114 -8.16 12.79 -12.92
N MET A 115 -7.23 13.72 -12.66
CA MET A 115 -6.90 14.83 -13.56
C MET A 115 -8.14 15.58 -14.08
N GLY A 116 -9.11 15.82 -13.20
CA GLY A 116 -10.34 16.55 -13.51
C GLY A 116 -11.36 15.76 -14.36
N LYS A 117 -11.24 14.44 -14.46
CA LYS A 117 -12.23 13.55 -15.09
C LYS A 117 -12.84 12.63 -14.04
N ASP A 118 -14.15 12.69 -13.93
CA ASP A 118 -14.93 11.79 -13.10
C ASP A 118 -15.23 10.47 -13.83
N LEU A 119 -15.18 9.38 -13.07
CA LEU A 119 -15.74 8.07 -13.37
C LEU A 119 -16.90 7.86 -12.39
N SER A 120 -18.14 7.91 -12.86
CA SER A 120 -19.31 7.65 -12.04
C SER A 120 -19.41 6.18 -11.64
N TYR A 121 -20.24 5.86 -10.63
CA TYR A 121 -20.55 4.47 -10.29
C TYR A 121 -21.22 3.73 -11.45
N LYS A 122 -22.01 4.43 -12.28
CA LYS A 122 -22.56 3.91 -13.54
C LYS A 122 -21.45 3.55 -14.53
N ASP A 123 -20.50 4.49 -14.76
CA ASP A 123 -19.38 4.22 -15.66
C ASP A 123 -18.50 3.06 -15.15
N LEU A 124 -18.31 2.97 -13.83
CA LEU A 124 -17.58 1.87 -13.21
C LEU A 124 -18.31 0.53 -13.45
N ASP A 125 -19.64 0.49 -13.29
CA ASP A 125 -20.45 -0.69 -13.57
C ASP A 125 -20.30 -1.15 -15.01
N GLU A 126 -20.60 -0.27 -15.95
CA GLU A 126 -20.58 -0.57 -17.38
C GLU A 126 -19.19 -1.02 -17.87
N ASN A 127 -18.15 -0.28 -17.51
CA ASN A 127 -16.79 -0.60 -17.97
C ASN A 127 -16.24 -1.87 -17.32
N SER A 128 -16.49 -2.07 -16.01
CA SER A 128 -16.01 -3.29 -15.35
C SER A 128 -16.74 -4.55 -15.82
N ARG A 129 -18.04 -4.48 -16.10
CA ARG A 129 -18.78 -5.61 -16.74
C ARG A 129 -18.25 -5.89 -18.13
N GLY A 130 -18.00 -4.86 -18.93
CA GLY A 130 -17.40 -5.02 -20.26
C GLY A 130 -16.02 -5.69 -20.20
N LEU A 131 -15.14 -5.24 -19.33
CA LEU A 131 -13.82 -5.87 -19.19
C LEU A 131 -13.91 -7.29 -18.63
N ALA A 132 -14.83 -7.56 -17.70
CA ALA A 132 -15.08 -8.91 -17.18
C ALA A 132 -15.53 -9.87 -18.28
N ALA A 133 -16.49 -9.45 -19.12
CA ALA A 133 -16.94 -10.22 -20.28
C ALA A 133 -15.80 -10.49 -21.28
N TRP A 134 -14.94 -9.51 -21.49
CA TRP A 134 -13.75 -9.69 -22.34
C TRP A 134 -12.80 -10.74 -21.76
N LEU A 135 -12.47 -10.66 -20.45
CA LEU A 135 -11.61 -11.65 -19.78
C LEU A 135 -12.18 -13.06 -19.87
N GLN A 136 -13.48 -13.23 -19.61
CA GLN A 136 -14.18 -14.52 -19.78
C GLN A 136 -14.10 -15.02 -21.21
N SER A 137 -14.25 -14.14 -22.22
CA SER A 137 -14.15 -14.52 -23.63
C SER A 137 -12.74 -14.95 -24.06
N ARG A 138 -11.73 -14.65 -23.24
CA ARG A 138 -10.35 -15.13 -23.43
C ARG A 138 -10.08 -16.46 -22.72
N GLY A 139 -11.12 -17.10 -22.18
CA GLY A 139 -11.02 -18.38 -21.50
C GLY A 139 -10.57 -18.32 -20.05
N LEU A 140 -10.57 -17.12 -19.44
CA LEU A 140 -10.29 -17.03 -18.00
C LEU A 140 -11.51 -17.54 -17.22
N VAL A 141 -11.25 -18.36 -16.23
CA VAL A 141 -12.26 -18.99 -15.37
C VAL A 141 -12.02 -18.62 -13.91
N LYS A 142 -13.00 -18.86 -13.04
CA LYS A 142 -12.93 -18.61 -11.60
C LYS A 142 -11.58 -19.08 -11.01
N GLY A 143 -10.96 -18.23 -10.21
CA GLY A 143 -9.68 -18.49 -9.56
C GLY A 143 -8.45 -18.19 -10.44
N ASP A 144 -8.61 -17.88 -11.72
CA ASP A 144 -7.49 -17.44 -12.55
C ASP A 144 -6.97 -16.06 -12.10
N ARG A 145 -5.66 -15.88 -12.15
CA ARG A 145 -4.98 -14.68 -11.68
C ARG A 145 -4.80 -13.69 -12.82
N VAL A 146 -5.11 -12.42 -12.53
CA VAL A 146 -4.91 -11.29 -13.44
C VAL A 146 -4.02 -10.27 -12.77
N ALA A 147 -2.85 -10.02 -13.34
CA ALA A 147 -1.90 -9.04 -12.84
C ALA A 147 -2.30 -7.62 -13.27
N VAL A 148 -2.16 -6.65 -12.34
CA VAL A 148 -2.50 -5.24 -12.55
C VAL A 148 -1.30 -4.38 -12.21
N MET A 149 -0.66 -3.78 -13.25
CA MET A 149 0.56 -2.98 -13.14
C MET A 149 0.29 -1.53 -13.55
N MET A 150 -0.36 -0.78 -12.67
CA MET A 150 -0.79 0.59 -12.93
C MET A 150 -0.71 1.45 -11.66
N PRO A 151 -0.43 2.77 -11.78
CA PRO A 151 -0.58 3.73 -10.69
C PRO A 151 -2.07 4.10 -10.48
N ASN A 152 -2.32 5.12 -9.65
CA ASN A 152 -3.67 5.63 -9.36
C ASN A 152 -4.27 6.37 -10.58
N ILE A 153 -4.86 5.62 -11.49
CA ILE A 153 -5.56 6.10 -12.70
C ILE A 153 -6.93 5.46 -12.82
N LEU A 154 -7.84 6.03 -13.62
CA LEU A 154 -9.24 5.55 -13.72
C LEU A 154 -9.36 4.10 -14.21
N GLN A 155 -8.38 3.60 -14.95
CA GLN A 155 -8.37 2.22 -15.43
C GLN A 155 -8.16 1.21 -14.30
N TYR A 156 -7.48 1.60 -13.21
CA TYR A 156 -7.20 0.70 -12.10
C TYR A 156 -8.50 0.20 -11.42
N PRO A 157 -9.41 1.06 -10.91
CA PRO A 157 -10.65 0.60 -10.30
C PRO A 157 -11.56 -0.16 -11.25
N ILE A 158 -11.59 0.19 -12.55
CA ILE A 158 -12.33 -0.57 -13.56
C ILE A 158 -11.78 -1.99 -13.64
N THR A 159 -10.46 -2.13 -13.68
CA THR A 159 -9.77 -3.43 -13.83
C THR A 159 -10.00 -4.34 -12.63
N ILE A 160 -9.77 -3.86 -11.41
CA ILE A 160 -9.97 -4.69 -10.21
C ILE A 160 -11.45 -5.08 -10.05
N SER A 161 -12.38 -4.16 -10.35
CA SER A 161 -13.81 -4.46 -10.31
C SER A 161 -14.21 -5.52 -11.32
N ALA A 162 -13.63 -5.50 -12.52
CA ALA A 162 -13.86 -6.50 -13.54
C ALA A 162 -13.37 -7.89 -13.14
N ILE A 163 -12.15 -7.96 -12.60
CA ILE A 163 -11.51 -9.20 -12.13
C ILE A 163 -12.35 -9.82 -11.02
N LEU A 164 -12.68 -9.06 -9.97
CA LEU A 164 -13.42 -9.57 -8.81
C LEU A 164 -14.85 -10.00 -9.15
N ARG A 165 -15.53 -9.27 -10.03
CA ARG A 165 -16.87 -9.64 -10.52
C ARG A 165 -16.87 -10.92 -11.36
N ALA A 166 -15.79 -11.19 -12.09
CA ALA A 166 -15.64 -12.41 -12.87
C ALA A 166 -15.18 -13.62 -12.03
N GLY A 167 -15.05 -13.48 -10.71
CA GLY A 167 -14.53 -14.53 -9.83
C GLY A 167 -13.04 -14.83 -10.03
N LEU A 168 -12.31 -13.89 -10.62
CA LEU A 168 -10.87 -13.96 -10.86
C LEU A 168 -10.10 -13.35 -9.68
N VAL A 169 -8.81 -13.64 -9.59
CA VAL A 169 -7.92 -13.17 -8.51
C VAL A 169 -7.06 -12.01 -9.01
N VAL A 170 -7.09 -10.90 -8.28
CA VAL A 170 -6.23 -9.74 -8.57
C VAL A 170 -4.81 -10.01 -8.05
N VAL A 171 -3.81 -9.82 -8.92
CA VAL A 171 -2.40 -9.79 -8.53
C VAL A 171 -1.89 -8.38 -8.67
N ASN A 172 -1.77 -7.66 -7.57
CA ASN A 172 -1.27 -6.30 -7.58
C ASN A 172 0.24 -6.27 -7.83
N VAL A 173 0.65 -5.54 -8.87
CA VAL A 173 2.05 -5.41 -9.28
C VAL A 173 2.52 -3.98 -9.10
N ASN A 174 3.65 -3.81 -8.44
CA ASN A 174 4.30 -2.51 -8.35
C ASN A 174 4.78 -2.05 -9.74
N PRO A 175 4.30 -0.91 -10.27
CA PRO A 175 4.70 -0.43 -11.60
C PRO A 175 6.19 -0.16 -11.76
N LEU A 176 6.91 0.03 -10.66
CA LEU A 176 8.35 0.34 -10.66
C LEU A 176 9.25 -0.90 -10.50
N TYR A 177 8.68 -2.09 -10.57
CA TYR A 177 9.48 -3.31 -10.54
C TYR A 177 10.46 -3.40 -11.71
N THR A 178 11.65 -3.92 -11.41
CA THR A 178 12.61 -4.34 -12.42
C THR A 178 12.07 -5.52 -13.24
N PRO A 179 12.61 -5.80 -14.43
CA PRO A 179 12.21 -6.99 -15.20
C PRO A 179 12.30 -8.29 -14.40
N ARG A 180 13.33 -8.44 -13.55
CA ARG A 180 13.53 -9.62 -12.71
C ARG A 180 12.43 -9.79 -11.64
N GLU A 181 12.06 -8.70 -10.96
CA GLU A 181 10.98 -8.72 -9.96
C GLU A 181 9.63 -9.01 -10.61
N LEU A 182 9.37 -8.38 -11.76
CA LEU A 182 8.15 -8.62 -12.52
C LEU A 182 8.07 -10.08 -13.00
N GLN A 183 9.15 -10.62 -13.55
CA GLN A 183 9.24 -12.02 -13.96
C GLN A 183 8.94 -12.96 -12.81
N HIS A 184 9.57 -12.73 -11.64
CA HIS A 184 9.32 -13.53 -10.45
C HIS A 184 7.83 -13.52 -10.09
N GLN A 185 7.23 -12.35 -9.95
CA GLN A 185 5.84 -12.24 -9.49
C GLN A 185 4.85 -12.84 -10.49
N LEU A 186 5.02 -12.63 -11.80
CA LEU A 186 4.10 -13.16 -12.82
C LEU A 186 4.18 -14.69 -12.91
N ASN A 187 5.37 -15.25 -12.80
CA ASN A 187 5.54 -16.70 -12.85
C ASN A 187 5.08 -17.38 -11.54
N ASP A 188 5.43 -16.83 -10.38
CA ASP A 188 5.02 -17.35 -9.09
C ASP A 188 3.49 -17.32 -8.92
N SER A 189 2.84 -16.22 -9.30
CA SER A 189 1.37 -16.11 -9.27
C SER A 189 0.67 -16.95 -10.34
N GLY A 190 1.36 -17.33 -11.40
CA GLY A 190 0.77 -17.99 -12.57
C GLY A 190 -0.30 -17.13 -13.23
N ALA A 191 -0.06 -15.81 -13.37
CA ALA A 191 -1.03 -14.88 -13.95
C ALA A 191 -1.34 -15.22 -15.41
N LYS A 192 -2.63 -15.33 -15.76
CA LYS A 192 -3.10 -15.61 -17.13
C LYS A 192 -3.39 -14.36 -17.96
N ALA A 193 -3.46 -13.20 -17.29
CA ALA A 193 -3.56 -11.90 -17.95
C ALA A 193 -2.76 -10.85 -17.19
N LEU A 194 -2.31 -9.82 -17.90
CA LEU A 194 -1.64 -8.64 -17.36
C LEU A 194 -2.30 -7.38 -17.95
N VAL A 195 -2.70 -6.47 -17.07
CA VAL A 195 -3.13 -5.11 -17.45
C VAL A 195 -2.05 -4.15 -17.01
N VAL A 196 -1.42 -3.47 -17.97
CA VAL A 196 -0.26 -2.61 -17.71
C VAL A 196 -0.43 -1.23 -18.34
N LEU A 197 0.03 -0.18 -17.65
CA LEU A 197 0.13 1.15 -18.25
C LEU A 197 1.34 1.21 -19.20
N GLU A 198 1.19 1.80 -20.38
CA GLU A 198 2.22 1.86 -21.43
C GLU A 198 3.58 2.40 -20.97
N ASN A 199 3.60 3.22 -19.94
CA ASN A 199 4.82 3.75 -19.32
C ASN A 199 5.77 2.65 -18.83
N PHE A 200 5.20 1.49 -18.49
CA PHE A 200 5.92 0.32 -17.95
C PHE A 200 6.00 -0.85 -18.94
N ALA A 201 5.46 -0.67 -20.16
CA ALA A 201 5.43 -1.71 -21.18
C ALA A 201 6.83 -2.15 -21.63
N ALA A 202 7.82 -1.26 -21.60
CA ALA A 202 9.22 -1.62 -21.89
C ALA A 202 9.82 -2.60 -20.86
N THR A 203 9.42 -2.50 -19.58
CA THR A 203 9.79 -3.47 -18.53
C THR A 203 9.15 -4.83 -18.81
N VAL A 204 7.87 -4.84 -19.19
CA VAL A 204 7.17 -6.08 -19.60
C VAL A 204 7.83 -6.71 -20.81
N GLN A 205 8.17 -5.91 -21.83
CA GLN A 205 8.87 -6.39 -23.03
C GLN A 205 10.17 -7.12 -22.70
N LYS A 206 10.98 -6.56 -21.77
CA LYS A 206 12.23 -7.20 -21.34
C LYS A 206 12.01 -8.54 -20.62
N SER A 207 10.83 -8.78 -20.10
CA SER A 207 10.46 -10.02 -19.40
C SER A 207 9.76 -11.05 -20.29
N LEU A 208 9.32 -10.70 -21.52
CA LEU A 208 8.45 -11.53 -22.36
C LEU A 208 9.00 -12.95 -22.61
N ALA A 209 10.31 -13.09 -22.81
CA ALA A 209 10.92 -14.39 -23.05
C ALA A 209 10.87 -15.34 -21.83
N SER A 210 10.60 -14.80 -20.64
CA SER A 210 10.70 -15.51 -19.37
C SER A 210 9.37 -15.57 -18.60
N ILE A 211 8.28 -15.02 -19.16
CA ILE A 211 6.94 -15.02 -18.54
C ILE A 211 5.93 -15.74 -19.43
N HIS A 212 4.92 -16.36 -18.81
CA HIS A 212 3.88 -17.11 -19.52
C HIS A 212 2.50 -16.45 -19.27
N VAL A 213 2.32 -15.24 -19.85
CA VAL A 213 1.08 -14.47 -19.72
C VAL A 213 0.45 -14.31 -21.11
N PRO A 214 -0.55 -15.13 -21.47
CA PRO A 214 -1.12 -15.15 -22.82
C PRO A 214 -1.93 -13.92 -23.19
N ASN A 215 -2.45 -13.18 -22.21
CA ASN A 215 -3.30 -12.02 -22.45
C ASN A 215 -2.66 -10.76 -21.85
N ILE A 216 -2.15 -9.87 -22.70
CA ILE A 216 -1.57 -8.60 -22.24
C ILE A 216 -2.44 -7.45 -22.76
N ILE A 217 -2.94 -6.64 -21.83
CA ILE A 217 -3.74 -5.44 -22.08
C ILE A 217 -2.88 -4.23 -21.76
N VAL A 218 -2.70 -3.34 -22.73
CA VAL A 218 -1.94 -2.11 -22.52
C VAL A 218 -2.88 -0.91 -22.45
N ALA A 219 -2.87 -0.23 -21.31
CA ALA A 219 -3.59 1.01 -21.07
C ALA A 219 -2.71 2.23 -21.37
N THR A 220 -3.32 3.36 -21.69
CA THR A 220 -2.64 4.65 -21.79
C THR A 220 -3.21 5.64 -20.78
N MET A 221 -2.43 6.62 -20.36
CA MET A 221 -2.86 7.59 -19.34
C MET A 221 -4.19 8.29 -19.72
N GLY A 222 -4.39 8.55 -21.01
CA GLY A 222 -5.55 9.27 -21.51
C GLY A 222 -6.79 8.42 -21.85
N ASP A 223 -6.75 7.09 -21.70
CA ASP A 223 -7.82 6.20 -22.20
C ASP A 223 -9.23 6.56 -21.70
N MET A 224 -9.34 6.98 -20.44
CA MET A 224 -10.63 7.32 -19.82
C MET A 224 -10.97 8.80 -19.86
N HIS A 225 -10.19 9.65 -20.58
CA HIS A 225 -10.34 11.11 -20.61
C HIS A 225 -11.02 11.64 -21.89
N GLY A 226 -11.71 10.78 -22.66
CA GLY A 226 -12.38 11.17 -23.91
C GLY A 226 -11.43 11.86 -24.89
N PHE A 227 -11.86 12.99 -25.50
CA PHE A 227 -11.02 13.75 -26.45
C PHE A 227 -9.74 14.30 -25.80
N LYS A 228 -9.83 14.80 -24.56
CA LYS A 228 -8.64 15.30 -23.82
C LYS A 228 -7.58 14.21 -23.64
N GLY A 229 -7.98 12.93 -23.65
CA GLY A 229 -7.07 11.81 -23.54
C GLY A 229 -6.03 11.73 -24.66
N HIS A 230 -6.35 12.18 -25.88
CA HIS A 230 -5.39 12.25 -26.98
C HIS A 230 -4.29 13.27 -26.70
N ILE A 231 -4.66 14.42 -26.13
CA ILE A 231 -3.71 15.48 -25.73
C ILE A 231 -2.83 14.97 -24.57
N ILE A 232 -3.43 14.34 -23.57
CA ILE A 232 -2.69 13.74 -22.44
C ILE A 232 -1.66 12.75 -22.96
N ASN A 233 -2.05 11.82 -23.83
CA ASN A 233 -1.14 10.81 -24.38
C ASN A 233 -0.03 11.44 -25.23
N LEU A 234 -0.34 12.49 -26.01
CA LEU A 234 0.68 13.23 -26.77
C LEU A 234 1.70 13.88 -25.84
N VAL A 235 1.24 14.56 -24.78
CA VAL A 235 2.11 15.19 -23.79
C VAL A 235 2.99 14.15 -23.08
N VAL A 236 2.40 13.06 -22.60
CA VAL A 236 3.11 11.99 -21.88
C VAL A 236 4.17 11.34 -22.77
N ARG A 237 3.83 11.04 -24.04
CA ARG A 237 4.73 10.34 -24.98
C ARG A 237 5.78 11.24 -25.60
N LYS A 238 5.40 12.45 -26.07
CA LYS A 238 6.25 13.29 -26.92
C LYS A 238 6.88 14.46 -26.19
N VAL A 239 6.15 15.11 -25.27
CA VAL A 239 6.64 16.29 -24.54
C VAL A 239 7.43 15.85 -23.31
N LYS A 240 6.82 14.99 -22.48
CA LYS A 240 7.45 14.49 -21.25
C LYS A 240 8.37 13.30 -21.48
N LYS A 241 8.23 12.60 -22.61
CA LYS A 241 9.01 11.41 -22.99
C LYS A 241 8.98 10.30 -21.92
N LEU A 242 7.86 10.14 -21.22
CA LEU A 242 7.69 9.19 -20.12
C LEU A 242 7.28 7.78 -20.57
N VAL A 243 7.16 7.55 -21.86
CA VAL A 243 6.88 6.24 -22.44
C VAL A 243 8.09 5.83 -23.27
N PRO A 244 8.96 4.96 -22.75
CA PRO A 244 10.03 4.34 -23.54
C PRO A 244 9.47 3.57 -24.73
N ALA A 245 10.25 3.41 -25.79
CA ALA A 245 9.85 2.57 -26.91
C ALA A 245 9.61 1.11 -26.44
N TRP A 246 8.52 0.50 -26.89
CA TRP A 246 8.17 -0.87 -26.56
C TRP A 246 7.48 -1.57 -27.74
N ASN A 247 7.62 -2.90 -27.76
CA ASN A 247 6.92 -3.77 -28.69
C ASN A 247 6.51 -5.06 -27.95
N ILE A 248 5.22 -5.25 -27.75
CA ILE A 248 4.63 -6.45 -27.13
C ILE A 248 3.71 -7.08 -28.21
N PRO A 249 4.14 -8.13 -28.90
CA PRO A 249 3.32 -8.78 -29.92
C PRO A 249 1.99 -9.30 -29.35
N GLY A 250 0.89 -9.12 -30.07
CA GLY A 250 -0.42 -9.65 -29.69
C GLY A 250 -1.09 -8.94 -28.51
N HIS A 251 -0.53 -7.84 -28.00
CA HIS A 251 -1.20 -7.05 -26.97
C HIS A 251 -2.53 -6.46 -27.46
N VAL A 252 -3.48 -6.26 -26.54
CA VAL A 252 -4.76 -5.60 -26.81
C VAL A 252 -4.74 -4.23 -26.09
N ARG A 253 -5.23 -3.18 -26.76
CA ARG A 253 -5.39 -1.87 -26.10
C ARG A 253 -6.54 -1.94 -25.10
N PHE A 254 -6.41 -1.24 -23.99
CA PHE A 254 -7.43 -1.22 -22.93
C PHE A 254 -8.81 -0.78 -23.47
N LYS A 255 -8.87 0.26 -24.32
CA LYS A 255 -10.11 0.69 -24.97
C LYS A 255 -10.72 -0.37 -25.87
N ASP A 256 -9.89 -1.11 -26.60
CA ASP A 256 -10.34 -2.15 -27.51
C ASP A 256 -10.90 -3.35 -26.72
N ALA A 257 -10.25 -3.70 -25.59
CA ALA A 257 -10.78 -4.73 -24.68
C ALA A 257 -12.14 -4.33 -24.11
N LEU A 258 -12.31 -3.06 -23.68
CA LEU A 258 -13.61 -2.54 -23.23
C LEU A 258 -14.67 -2.57 -24.34
N ALA A 259 -14.33 -2.12 -25.55
CA ALA A 259 -15.25 -2.07 -26.70
C ALA A 259 -15.70 -3.49 -27.10
N GLN A 260 -14.74 -4.42 -27.22
CA GLN A 260 -15.03 -5.82 -27.54
C GLN A 260 -15.87 -6.50 -26.44
N GLY A 261 -15.61 -6.16 -25.19
CA GLY A 261 -16.31 -6.73 -24.04
C GLY A 261 -17.77 -6.24 -23.92
N ARG A 262 -18.05 -4.97 -24.25
CA ARG A 262 -19.43 -4.43 -24.25
C ARG A 262 -20.35 -5.16 -25.23
N GLY A 263 -19.81 -5.74 -26.29
CA GLY A 263 -20.55 -6.58 -27.25
C GLY A 263 -20.76 -8.03 -26.81
N LYS A 264 -20.31 -8.40 -25.59
CA LYS A 264 -20.37 -9.76 -25.05
C LYS A 264 -21.21 -9.82 -23.78
N SER A 265 -21.84 -10.99 -23.54
CA SER A 265 -22.52 -11.23 -22.27
C SER A 265 -21.51 -11.46 -21.15
N PHE A 266 -21.65 -10.72 -20.07
CA PHE A 266 -20.97 -11.01 -18.82
C PHE A 266 -21.77 -12.04 -18.04
N ASN A 267 -21.15 -13.16 -17.70
CA ASN A 267 -21.75 -14.23 -16.92
C ASN A 267 -21.25 -14.14 -15.47
N PRO A 268 -22.09 -13.72 -14.51
CA PRO A 268 -21.73 -13.74 -13.10
C PRO A 268 -21.31 -15.13 -12.65
N VAL A 269 -20.25 -15.22 -11.87
CA VAL A 269 -19.73 -16.49 -11.35
C VAL A 269 -19.99 -16.53 -9.84
N PRO A 270 -20.55 -17.63 -9.31
CA PRO A 270 -20.72 -17.79 -7.87
C PRO A 270 -19.35 -17.76 -7.16
N VAL A 271 -19.20 -16.85 -6.23
CA VAL A 271 -17.99 -16.65 -5.44
C VAL A 271 -18.32 -16.90 -3.96
N GLY A 272 -17.59 -17.83 -3.34
CA GLY A 272 -17.73 -18.13 -1.92
C GLY A 272 -16.81 -17.26 -1.06
N ASN A 273 -17.10 -17.19 0.22
CA ASN A 273 -16.37 -16.35 1.18
C ASN A 273 -14.88 -16.71 1.28
N SER A 274 -14.53 -17.98 1.13
CA SER A 274 -13.14 -18.49 1.18
C SER A 274 -12.39 -18.41 -0.15
N ASP A 275 -13.07 -18.03 -1.25
CA ASP A 275 -12.39 -17.86 -2.54
C ASP A 275 -11.37 -16.73 -2.46
N LEU A 276 -10.25 -16.88 -3.17
CA LEU A 276 -9.23 -15.86 -3.23
C LEU A 276 -9.73 -14.63 -4.02
N ALA A 277 -9.51 -13.46 -3.45
CA ALA A 277 -9.76 -12.18 -4.10
C ALA A 277 -8.45 -11.53 -4.59
N PHE A 278 -7.39 -11.62 -3.76
CA PHE A 278 -6.10 -11.00 -4.06
C PHE A 278 -4.93 -11.92 -3.73
N LEU A 279 -3.88 -11.82 -4.54
CA LEU A 279 -2.52 -12.15 -4.17
C LEU A 279 -1.76 -10.84 -3.98
N GLN A 280 -1.55 -10.47 -2.72
CA GLN A 280 -0.87 -9.23 -2.37
C GLN A 280 0.59 -9.52 -2.08
N TYR A 281 1.47 -9.20 -3.03
CA TYR A 281 2.90 -9.46 -2.89
C TYR A 281 3.54 -8.47 -1.94
N THR A 282 4.28 -8.98 -0.96
CA THR A 282 5.03 -8.20 0.02
C THR A 282 6.51 -8.31 -0.24
N GLY A 283 7.24 -7.21 -0.09
CA GLY A 283 8.69 -7.24 -0.05
C GLY A 283 9.15 -7.89 1.24
N GLY A 284 9.34 -9.20 1.23
CA GLY A 284 9.84 -9.92 2.39
C GLY A 284 11.22 -9.42 2.83
N THR A 285 11.51 -9.63 4.10
CA THR A 285 12.80 -9.29 4.72
C THR A 285 13.95 -10.17 4.22
N THR A 286 13.59 -11.30 3.61
CA THR A 286 14.51 -12.34 3.10
C THR A 286 14.83 -12.21 1.61
N GLY A 287 14.40 -11.15 0.94
CA GLY A 287 14.80 -10.81 -0.42
C GLY A 287 13.81 -11.14 -1.54
N ILE A 288 13.04 -12.22 -1.46
CA ILE A 288 12.07 -12.62 -2.51
C ILE A 288 10.66 -12.27 -2.04
N SER A 289 9.92 -11.51 -2.86
CA SER A 289 8.53 -11.15 -2.53
C SER A 289 7.61 -12.38 -2.54
N LYS A 290 6.67 -12.42 -1.58
CA LYS A 290 5.70 -13.51 -1.36
C LYS A 290 4.29 -12.98 -1.52
N GLY A 291 3.40 -13.76 -2.13
CA GLY A 291 1.99 -13.41 -2.28
C GLY A 291 1.18 -13.79 -1.06
N ALA A 292 0.74 -12.84 -0.26
CA ALA A 292 -0.26 -13.08 0.78
C ALA A 292 -1.61 -13.40 0.12
N MET A 293 -2.21 -14.52 0.49
CA MET A 293 -3.50 -15.00 -0.02
C MET A 293 -4.64 -14.34 0.77
N LEU A 294 -5.31 -13.36 0.14
CA LEU A 294 -6.44 -12.67 0.75
C LEU A 294 -7.74 -13.14 0.10
N SER A 295 -8.63 -13.71 0.91
CA SER A 295 -9.96 -14.13 0.49
C SER A 295 -10.92 -12.95 0.38
N HIS A 296 -12.09 -13.17 -0.23
CA HIS A 296 -13.17 -12.19 -0.19
C HIS A 296 -13.57 -11.84 1.24
N THR A 297 -13.62 -12.82 2.14
CA THR A 297 -13.92 -12.60 3.56
C THR A 297 -12.89 -11.71 4.24
N ASN A 298 -11.60 -11.93 4.03
CA ASN A 298 -10.56 -11.14 4.70
C ASN A 298 -10.73 -9.64 4.40
N ILE A 299 -10.94 -9.29 3.14
CA ILE A 299 -11.14 -7.90 2.71
C ILE A 299 -12.48 -7.35 3.22
N LEU A 300 -13.59 -8.11 3.09
CA LEU A 300 -14.91 -7.65 3.54
C LEU A 300 -14.96 -7.45 5.05
N ALA A 301 -14.30 -8.32 5.82
CA ALA A 301 -14.16 -8.17 7.27
C ALA A 301 -13.47 -6.85 7.60
N ASN A 302 -12.34 -6.56 6.95
CA ASN A 302 -11.63 -5.32 7.21
C ASN A 302 -12.39 -4.07 6.77
N VAL A 303 -13.14 -4.16 5.68
CA VAL A 303 -14.06 -3.09 5.22
C VAL A 303 -15.15 -2.84 6.27
N GLU A 304 -15.73 -3.90 6.86
CA GLU A 304 -16.74 -3.77 7.92
C GLU A 304 -16.16 -3.16 9.19
N GLN A 305 -15.04 -3.68 9.66
CA GLN A 305 -14.29 -3.18 10.81
C GLN A 305 -14.00 -1.67 10.68
N MET A 306 -13.45 -1.27 9.54
CA MET A 306 -13.11 0.13 9.28
C MET A 306 -14.33 1.03 9.14
N GLN A 307 -15.43 0.54 8.56
CA GLN A 307 -16.67 1.33 8.50
C GLN A 307 -17.19 1.65 9.91
N LEU A 308 -17.29 0.63 10.78
CA LEU A 308 -17.72 0.80 12.17
C LEU A 308 -16.84 1.81 12.92
N TRP A 309 -15.53 1.76 12.66
CA TRP A 309 -14.57 2.70 13.24
C TRP A 309 -14.78 4.13 12.71
N MET A 310 -14.96 4.29 11.37
CA MET A 310 -15.23 5.60 10.74
C MET A 310 -16.56 6.20 11.17
N ASP A 311 -17.57 5.38 11.46
CA ASP A 311 -18.88 5.85 11.90
C ASP A 311 -18.79 6.64 13.22
N VAL A 312 -17.80 6.38 14.08
CA VAL A 312 -17.51 7.19 15.28
C VAL A 312 -17.18 8.65 14.89
N ALA A 313 -16.30 8.85 13.91
CA ALA A 313 -15.96 10.20 13.44
C ALA A 313 -17.15 10.89 12.76
N PHE A 314 -17.98 10.14 12.03
CA PHE A 314 -19.18 10.67 11.38
C PHE A 314 -20.29 11.04 12.38
N GLN A 315 -20.41 10.32 13.49
CA GLN A 315 -21.34 10.69 14.57
C GLN A 315 -20.97 12.03 15.19
N ASN A 316 -19.66 12.28 15.36
CA ASN A 316 -19.17 13.51 16.02
C ASN A 316 -19.12 14.72 15.09
N LYS A 317 -18.74 14.55 13.83
CA LYS A 317 -18.51 15.65 12.87
C LYS A 317 -19.56 15.73 11.74
N GLY A 318 -20.50 14.79 11.69
CA GLY A 318 -21.48 14.65 10.61
C GLY A 318 -20.89 13.96 9.36
N LYS A 319 -21.71 13.15 8.69
CA LYS A 319 -21.33 12.51 7.42
C LYS A 319 -21.74 13.41 6.26
N PRO A 320 -20.80 13.87 5.41
CA PRO A 320 -21.11 14.66 4.22
C PRO A 320 -22.00 13.90 3.25
N LYS A 321 -22.91 14.63 2.56
CA LYS A 321 -23.75 14.05 1.50
C LYS A 321 -22.89 13.48 0.35
N GLU A 322 -21.83 14.19 0.00
CA GLU A 322 -20.80 13.76 -0.95
C GLU A 322 -19.49 13.61 -0.21
N LEU A 323 -19.09 12.37 0.03
CA LEU A 323 -17.88 12.04 0.76
C LEU A 323 -16.70 11.93 -0.23
N ASN A 324 -15.61 12.64 0.04
CA ASN A 324 -14.42 12.65 -0.81
C ASN A 324 -13.20 12.16 -0.04
N PHE A 325 -12.53 11.15 -0.59
CA PHE A 325 -11.27 10.60 -0.08
C PHE A 325 -10.10 11.09 -0.93
N VAL A 326 -9.01 11.48 -0.30
CA VAL A 326 -7.73 11.70 -0.99
C VAL A 326 -7.05 10.35 -1.19
N CYS A 327 -6.85 9.95 -2.43
CA CYS A 327 -6.20 8.69 -2.79
C CYS A 327 -4.80 8.96 -3.37
N ALA A 328 -3.87 9.31 -2.47
CA ALA A 328 -2.47 9.57 -2.81
C ALA A 328 -1.59 8.33 -2.66
N LEU A 329 -1.93 7.44 -1.72
CA LEU A 329 -1.24 6.16 -1.57
C LEU A 329 -1.58 5.23 -2.74
N PRO A 330 -0.63 4.39 -3.20
CA PRO A 330 -0.84 3.56 -4.38
C PRO A 330 -1.94 2.52 -4.16
N LEU A 331 -2.90 2.43 -5.08
CA LEU A 331 -3.99 1.44 -5.05
C LEU A 331 -3.50 -0.01 -5.18
N TYR A 332 -2.33 -0.24 -5.76
CA TYR A 332 -1.71 -1.57 -5.79
C TYR A 332 -1.16 -2.01 -4.42
N HIS A 333 -1.11 -1.12 -3.44
CA HIS A 333 -0.76 -1.42 -2.06
C HIS A 333 -2.03 -1.58 -1.22
N ILE A 334 -2.04 -2.59 -0.34
CA ILE A 334 -3.23 -2.99 0.42
C ILE A 334 -3.85 -1.85 1.23
N PHE A 335 -3.06 -0.91 1.75
CA PHE A 335 -3.56 0.22 2.52
C PHE A 335 -4.57 1.05 1.69
N ALA A 336 -4.15 1.58 0.54
CA ALA A 336 -5.07 2.36 -0.30
C ALA A 336 -6.12 1.48 -0.97
N LEU A 337 -5.81 0.22 -1.29
CA LEU A 337 -6.77 -0.71 -1.85
C LEU A 337 -8.00 -0.85 -0.95
N THR A 338 -7.79 -1.12 0.34
CA THR A 338 -8.90 -1.31 1.29
C THR A 338 -9.46 0.03 1.76
N VAL A 339 -8.61 0.93 2.30
CA VAL A 339 -9.05 2.16 2.97
C VAL A 339 -9.56 3.21 1.98
N ASN A 340 -9.04 3.27 0.75
CA ASN A 340 -9.57 4.16 -0.28
C ASN A 340 -10.58 3.46 -1.19
N ALA A 341 -10.14 2.44 -1.95
CA ALA A 341 -11.01 1.89 -2.99
C ALA A 341 -12.18 1.09 -2.42
N MET A 342 -11.96 0.11 -1.54
CA MET A 342 -13.05 -0.75 -1.07
C MET A 342 -14.01 -0.02 -0.15
N ILE A 343 -13.51 0.66 0.89
CA ILE A 343 -14.37 1.44 1.80
C ILE A 343 -15.01 2.61 1.07
N GLY A 344 -14.26 3.33 0.23
CA GLY A 344 -14.82 4.42 -0.56
C GLY A 344 -15.99 3.96 -1.42
N MET A 345 -15.87 2.83 -2.12
CA MET A 345 -16.96 2.25 -2.89
C MET A 345 -18.15 1.84 -2.01
N LYS A 346 -17.92 1.18 -0.87
CA LYS A 346 -18.98 0.79 0.06
C LYS A 346 -19.76 1.99 0.59
N LEU A 347 -19.09 3.10 0.87
CA LEU A 347 -19.69 4.32 1.40
C LEU A 347 -20.30 5.26 0.34
N GLY A 348 -20.17 4.94 -0.95
CA GLY A 348 -20.60 5.81 -2.05
C GLY A 348 -19.78 7.09 -2.17
N ALA A 349 -18.52 7.02 -1.79
CA ALA A 349 -17.58 8.14 -1.81
C ALA A 349 -16.92 8.33 -3.18
N ARG A 350 -16.39 9.56 -3.40
CA ARG A 350 -15.47 9.88 -4.48
C ARG A 350 -14.03 9.67 -4.00
N ASN A 351 -13.24 8.91 -4.73
CA ASN A 351 -11.79 8.82 -4.53
C ASN A 351 -11.06 9.77 -5.49
N ILE A 352 -10.37 10.77 -4.97
CA ILE A 352 -9.55 11.72 -5.73
C ILE A 352 -8.19 11.05 -5.95
N LEU A 353 -8.01 10.47 -7.13
CA LEU A 353 -6.80 9.74 -7.50
C LEU A 353 -5.64 10.69 -7.78
N ILE A 354 -4.53 10.50 -7.09
CA ILE A 354 -3.28 11.22 -7.31
C ILE A 354 -2.28 10.26 -7.99
N PRO A 355 -2.04 10.40 -9.30
CA PRO A 355 -1.17 9.48 -10.04
C PRO A 355 0.30 9.53 -9.59
N ASN A 356 0.79 10.71 -9.18
CA ASN A 356 2.14 10.91 -8.67
C ASN A 356 2.14 11.80 -7.42
N PRO A 357 2.12 11.23 -6.21
CA PRO A 357 2.10 12.00 -4.98
C PRO A 357 3.44 12.73 -4.67
N ARG A 358 4.51 12.42 -5.40
CA ARG A 358 5.82 13.10 -5.24
C ARG A 358 5.85 14.47 -5.92
N ASP A 359 4.97 14.72 -6.90
CA ASP A 359 4.78 16.03 -7.50
C ASP A 359 3.82 16.85 -6.62
N ILE A 360 4.35 17.37 -5.51
CA ILE A 360 3.58 18.11 -4.52
C ILE A 360 2.81 19.29 -5.14
N PRO A 361 3.39 20.14 -6.03
CA PRO A 361 2.62 21.22 -6.65
C PRO A 361 1.42 20.74 -7.47
N ALA A 362 1.57 19.67 -8.26
CA ALA A 362 0.46 19.10 -9.01
C ALA A 362 -0.59 18.44 -8.10
N PHE A 363 -0.16 17.80 -7.03
CA PHE A 363 -1.03 17.22 -6.02
C PHE A 363 -1.89 18.30 -5.35
N VAL A 364 -1.28 19.38 -4.86
CA VAL A 364 -2.01 20.48 -4.21
C VAL A 364 -3.02 21.13 -5.16
N LYS A 365 -2.67 21.34 -6.43
CA LYS A 365 -3.60 21.82 -7.46
C LYS A 365 -4.80 20.92 -7.69
N GLU A 366 -4.65 19.60 -7.51
CA GLU A 366 -5.79 18.70 -7.59
C GLU A 366 -6.67 18.83 -6.36
N LEU A 367 -6.09 18.95 -5.16
CA LEU A 367 -6.84 19.14 -3.90
C LEU A 367 -7.64 20.46 -3.88
N GLN A 368 -7.14 21.52 -4.52
CA GLN A 368 -7.86 22.80 -4.61
C GLN A 368 -9.22 22.70 -5.31
N LYS A 369 -9.45 21.66 -6.10
CA LYS A 369 -10.68 21.50 -6.90
C LYS A 369 -11.84 20.89 -6.11
N TYR A 370 -11.56 20.22 -5.00
CA TYR A 370 -12.55 19.43 -4.29
C TYR A 370 -12.45 19.65 -2.78
N PRO A 371 -13.58 19.77 -2.06
CA PRO A 371 -13.55 19.56 -0.62
C PRO A 371 -13.11 18.12 -0.35
N PHE A 372 -12.12 17.91 0.50
CA PHE A 372 -11.68 16.58 0.90
C PHE A 372 -11.97 16.34 2.37
N HIS A 373 -12.49 15.13 2.67
CA HIS A 373 -13.04 14.79 3.99
C HIS A 373 -12.18 13.75 4.71
N ILE A 374 -11.59 12.82 3.96
CA ILE A 374 -10.77 11.74 4.52
C ILE A 374 -9.43 11.69 3.79
N PHE A 375 -8.35 11.72 4.55
CA PHE A 375 -7.00 11.78 4.02
C PHE A 375 -6.10 10.68 4.60
N PRO A 376 -6.05 9.47 4.00
CA PRO A 376 -5.04 8.47 4.32
C PRO A 376 -3.67 8.88 3.80
N GLY A 377 -2.65 8.77 4.63
CA GLY A 377 -1.30 9.17 4.26
C GLY A 377 -0.21 8.50 5.09
N LEU A 378 1.03 8.90 4.84
CA LEU A 378 2.23 8.48 5.54
C LEU A 378 2.90 9.70 6.19
N ASN A 379 3.68 9.47 7.22
CA ASN A 379 4.46 10.52 7.90
C ASN A 379 5.24 11.39 6.90
N THR A 380 5.94 10.76 5.95
CA THR A 380 6.73 11.45 4.92
C THR A 380 5.89 12.30 3.96
N LEU A 381 4.67 11.85 3.62
CA LEU A 381 3.75 12.59 2.77
C LEU A 381 3.19 13.82 3.49
N PHE A 382 2.76 13.65 4.74
CA PHE A 382 2.26 14.76 5.55
C PHE A 382 3.33 15.84 5.72
N ASN A 383 4.55 15.44 6.05
CA ASN A 383 5.67 16.38 6.19
C ASN A 383 5.98 17.13 4.87
N ALA A 384 5.97 16.44 3.73
CA ALA A 384 6.19 17.06 2.42
C ALA A 384 5.09 18.08 2.06
N LEU A 385 3.82 17.77 2.33
CA LEU A 385 2.70 18.67 2.08
C LEU A 385 2.74 19.90 2.97
N MET A 386 3.02 19.75 4.26
CA MET A 386 3.12 20.87 5.21
C MET A 386 4.26 21.84 4.91
N ASN A 387 5.23 21.45 4.10
CA ASN A 387 6.31 22.32 3.64
C ASN A 387 5.97 23.09 2.34
N ASN A 388 4.79 22.87 1.76
CA ASN A 388 4.33 23.56 0.55
C ASN A 388 3.36 24.70 0.92
N ASP A 389 3.63 25.93 0.48
CA ASP A 389 2.84 27.11 0.85
C ASP A 389 1.44 27.11 0.23
N GLU A 390 1.27 26.58 -1.00
CA GLU A 390 -0.05 26.42 -1.62
C GLU A 390 -0.91 25.41 -0.83
N PHE A 391 -0.31 24.38 -0.22
CA PHE A 391 -1.01 23.44 0.64
C PHE A 391 -1.49 24.11 1.93
N LYS A 392 -0.64 24.92 2.58
CA LYS A 392 -1.02 25.67 3.79
C LYS A 392 -2.21 26.59 3.59
N ALA A 393 -2.41 27.09 2.36
CA ALA A 393 -3.51 27.98 1.98
C ALA A 393 -4.81 27.25 1.66
N LEU A 394 -4.86 25.91 1.71
CA LEU A 394 -6.07 25.14 1.45
C LEU A 394 -7.12 25.32 2.56
N ASN A 395 -8.39 25.10 2.18
CA ASN A 395 -9.48 25.06 3.14
C ASN A 395 -9.61 23.66 3.77
N PHE A 396 -9.19 23.53 5.02
CA PHE A 396 -9.24 22.27 5.78
C PHE A 396 -10.55 22.07 6.56
N LYS A 397 -11.49 23.03 6.59
CA LYS A 397 -12.75 22.90 7.31
C LYS A 397 -13.55 21.62 6.99
N PRO A 398 -13.55 21.12 5.72
CA PRO A 398 -14.22 19.87 5.39
C PRO A 398 -13.51 18.60 5.90
N LEU A 399 -12.23 18.68 6.31
CA LEU A 399 -11.44 17.52 6.70
C LEU A 399 -11.96 16.93 8.01
N ILE A 400 -12.49 15.72 7.95
CA ILE A 400 -13.07 14.99 9.08
C ILE A 400 -12.02 14.09 9.72
N LEU A 401 -11.23 13.41 8.88
CA LEU A 401 -10.36 12.33 9.31
C LEU A 401 -9.05 12.31 8.52
N THR A 402 -7.94 12.27 9.25
CA THR A 402 -6.62 11.97 8.70
C THR A 402 -6.13 10.66 9.27
N LEU A 403 -5.82 9.69 8.39
CA LEU A 403 -5.34 8.37 8.79
C LEU A 403 -3.85 8.24 8.50
N GLY A 404 -3.05 8.01 9.53
CA GLY A 404 -1.63 7.71 9.42
C GLY A 404 -1.39 6.21 9.56
N GLY A 405 -0.59 5.62 8.67
CA GLY A 405 -0.30 4.20 8.76
C GLY A 405 0.85 3.78 7.84
N GLY A 406 1.20 2.49 7.90
CA GLY A 406 2.26 1.94 7.07
C GLY A 406 3.69 2.24 7.54
N MET A 407 3.89 3.26 8.36
CA MET A 407 5.10 3.57 9.13
C MET A 407 4.68 4.39 10.35
N ALA A 408 5.53 4.47 11.36
CA ALA A 408 5.28 5.29 12.54
C ALA A 408 5.03 6.75 12.15
N VAL A 409 4.04 7.38 12.77
CA VAL A 409 3.80 8.81 12.69
C VAL A 409 4.62 9.47 13.80
N GLN A 410 5.45 10.43 13.44
CA GLN A 410 6.26 11.16 14.40
C GLN A 410 5.43 12.24 15.07
N ARG A 411 5.54 12.36 16.40
CA ARG A 411 4.81 13.37 17.20
C ARG A 411 4.93 14.79 16.64
N PRO A 412 6.11 15.32 16.30
CA PRO A 412 6.23 16.68 15.75
C PRO A 412 5.47 16.86 14.42
N VAL A 413 5.38 15.81 13.61
CA VAL A 413 4.61 15.83 12.35
C VAL A 413 3.11 15.84 12.65
N ALA A 414 2.65 15.02 13.59
CA ALA A 414 1.25 14.95 13.99
C ALA A 414 0.75 16.26 14.60
N GLU A 415 1.51 16.85 15.51
CA GLU A 415 1.17 18.13 16.16
C GLU A 415 1.13 19.29 15.15
N ARG A 416 2.13 19.38 14.26
CA ARG A 416 2.16 20.40 13.22
C ARG A 416 0.99 20.24 12.22
N TRP A 417 0.63 19.01 11.87
CA TRP A 417 -0.53 18.73 11.02
C TRP A 417 -1.83 19.18 11.68
N GLN A 418 -2.02 18.85 12.95
CA GLN A 418 -3.20 19.27 13.72
C GLN A 418 -3.29 20.80 13.84
N GLN A 419 -2.20 21.48 14.14
CA GLN A 419 -2.16 22.95 14.19
C GLN A 419 -2.54 23.59 12.86
N MET A 420 -2.10 23.00 11.75
CA MET A 420 -2.37 23.52 10.40
C MET A 420 -3.77 23.23 9.92
N THR A 421 -4.28 22.02 10.14
CA THR A 421 -5.51 21.53 9.52
C THR A 421 -6.71 21.52 10.46
N GLY A 422 -6.50 21.61 11.76
CA GLY A 422 -7.52 21.40 12.79
C GLY A 422 -7.96 19.93 12.93
N CYS A 423 -7.31 18.99 12.23
CA CYS A 423 -7.60 17.56 12.26
C CYS A 423 -6.35 16.80 12.69
N HIS A 424 -6.43 16.01 13.76
CA HIS A 424 -5.30 15.18 14.17
C HIS A 424 -5.07 13.99 13.23
N ILE A 425 -3.87 13.44 13.23
CA ILE A 425 -3.55 12.19 12.52
C ILE A 425 -3.88 11.04 13.46
N THR A 426 -4.85 10.22 13.08
CA THR A 426 -5.17 8.97 13.79
C THR A 426 -4.32 7.86 13.22
N GLU A 427 -3.54 7.22 14.07
CA GLU A 427 -2.70 6.10 13.67
C GLU A 427 -3.50 4.81 13.57
N GLY A 428 -3.22 4.06 12.50
CA GLY A 428 -3.68 2.69 12.30
C GLY A 428 -2.50 1.80 11.94
N TYR A 429 -2.54 0.58 12.43
CA TYR A 429 -1.54 -0.43 12.18
C TYR A 429 -2.10 -1.60 11.39
N GLY A 430 -1.26 -2.16 10.53
CA GLY A 430 -1.58 -3.34 9.77
C GLY A 430 -0.53 -3.71 8.74
N LEU A 431 -0.74 -4.86 8.13
CA LEU A 431 0.14 -5.50 7.17
C LEU A 431 -0.64 -5.92 5.93
N SER A 432 0.06 -6.31 4.87
CA SER A 432 -0.61 -6.94 3.72
C SER A 432 -1.34 -8.21 4.16
N GLU A 433 -0.78 -8.91 5.10
CA GLU A 433 -1.25 -10.15 5.70
C GLU A 433 -2.49 -9.98 6.60
N THR A 434 -2.88 -8.73 6.92
CA THR A 434 -4.06 -8.40 7.75
C THR A 434 -5.11 -7.53 7.03
N SER A 435 -5.04 -7.34 5.72
CA SER A 435 -6.07 -6.81 4.78
C SER A 435 -6.48 -5.33 4.81
N PRO A 436 -5.81 -4.28 5.32
CA PRO A 436 -4.59 -4.35 6.11
C PRO A 436 -4.78 -4.19 7.61
N VAL A 437 -5.89 -3.54 8.10
CA VAL A 437 -5.96 -2.95 9.45
C VAL A 437 -6.18 -4.00 10.52
N ALA A 438 -5.23 -4.09 11.45
CA ALA A 438 -5.32 -4.96 12.63
C ALA A 438 -5.73 -4.18 13.88
N SER A 439 -5.23 -2.94 14.03
CA SER A 439 -5.59 -2.03 15.12
C SER A 439 -5.62 -0.58 14.66
N ALA A 440 -6.34 0.26 15.39
CA ALA A 440 -6.37 1.69 15.18
C ALA A 440 -6.68 2.44 16.47
N ASN A 441 -6.21 3.69 16.59
CA ASN A 441 -6.65 4.60 17.63
C ASN A 441 -8.10 5.01 17.39
N ALA A 442 -8.79 5.41 18.44
CA ALA A 442 -10.16 5.91 18.34
C ALA A 442 -10.21 7.15 17.44
N LEU A 443 -11.20 7.19 16.54
CA LEU A 443 -11.32 8.28 15.55
C LEU A 443 -11.93 9.56 16.12
N ASP A 444 -12.28 9.57 17.38
CA ASP A 444 -12.70 10.73 18.16
C ASP A 444 -11.63 11.21 19.16
N ALA A 445 -10.45 10.59 19.17
CA ALA A 445 -9.33 11.05 19.97
C ALA A 445 -8.98 12.51 19.60
N THR A 446 -8.59 13.30 20.60
CA THR A 446 -8.25 14.72 20.41
C THR A 446 -6.74 14.96 20.39
N GLU A 447 -5.95 13.96 20.80
CA GLU A 447 -4.50 14.03 20.94
C GLU A 447 -3.81 12.84 20.26
N PHE A 448 -2.56 13.05 19.88
CA PHE A 448 -1.69 12.02 19.36
C PHE A 448 -1.24 11.07 20.48
N SER A 449 -1.58 9.80 20.39
CA SER A 449 -1.30 8.81 21.43
C SER A 449 0.11 8.24 21.37
N GLY A 450 0.69 8.11 20.16
CA GLY A 450 1.94 7.38 19.93
C GLY A 450 1.79 5.86 20.09
N THR A 451 0.55 5.35 20.05
CA THR A 451 0.22 3.92 20.03
C THR A 451 -0.40 3.54 18.70
N ILE A 452 -0.42 2.25 18.37
CA ILE A 452 -1.15 1.73 17.22
C ILE A 452 -2.64 1.46 17.52
N GLY A 453 -3.10 1.88 18.69
CA GLY A 453 -4.49 1.82 19.10
C GLY A 453 -4.95 0.46 19.63
N LEU A 454 -6.24 0.24 19.51
CA LEU A 454 -6.95 -0.96 19.97
C LEU A 454 -7.14 -1.94 18.82
N PRO A 455 -7.19 -3.26 19.08
CA PRO A 455 -7.57 -4.25 18.09
C PRO A 455 -8.90 -3.89 17.42
N MET A 456 -9.03 -4.15 16.12
CA MET A 456 -10.31 -3.93 15.41
C MET A 456 -11.39 -4.92 15.91
N PRO A 457 -12.69 -4.63 15.74
CA PRO A 457 -13.75 -5.59 16.09
C PRO A 457 -13.49 -6.99 15.53
N SER A 458 -13.79 -8.04 16.29
CA SER A 458 -13.47 -9.45 15.97
C SER A 458 -11.98 -9.74 15.78
N THR A 459 -11.09 -8.91 16.33
CA THR A 459 -9.64 -9.10 16.25
C THR A 459 -9.05 -9.26 17.63
N ASP A 460 -8.19 -10.26 17.79
CA ASP A 460 -7.39 -10.48 18.98
C ASP A 460 -5.93 -10.08 18.71
N ILE A 461 -5.34 -9.35 19.64
CA ILE A 461 -3.90 -9.05 19.65
C ILE A 461 -3.32 -9.54 20.97
N VAL A 462 -2.21 -10.29 20.89
CA VAL A 462 -1.41 -10.72 22.04
C VAL A 462 0.05 -10.36 21.80
N ILE A 463 0.80 -10.25 22.89
CA ILE A 463 2.25 -10.03 22.86
C ILE A 463 2.90 -11.34 23.27
N ARG A 464 3.84 -11.87 22.47
CA ARG A 464 4.47 -13.17 22.70
C ARG A 464 5.99 -13.10 22.67
N ASP A 465 6.60 -13.94 23.49
CA ASP A 465 8.04 -14.18 23.43
C ASP A 465 8.45 -15.06 22.23
N ASP A 466 9.74 -15.37 22.14
CA ASP A 466 10.28 -16.19 21.06
C ASP A 466 9.77 -17.65 21.08
N ASP A 467 9.41 -18.15 22.25
CA ASP A 467 8.84 -19.48 22.45
C ASP A 467 7.33 -19.53 22.16
N GLY A 468 6.71 -18.38 21.87
CA GLY A 468 5.27 -18.25 21.56
C GLY A 468 4.38 -18.17 22.80
N LYS A 469 4.94 -17.87 23.97
CA LYS A 469 4.21 -17.72 25.24
C LYS A 469 3.76 -16.26 25.39
N ASP A 470 2.53 -16.08 25.85
CA ASP A 470 1.96 -14.75 26.09
C ASP A 470 2.74 -14.01 27.19
N GLN A 471 3.06 -12.74 26.91
CA GLN A 471 3.79 -11.84 27.81
C GLN A 471 2.82 -11.07 28.72
N PRO A 472 3.25 -10.74 29.97
CA PRO A 472 2.51 -9.81 30.82
C PRO A 472 2.32 -8.44 30.18
N LEU A 473 1.31 -7.68 30.65
CA LEU A 473 1.09 -6.30 30.23
C LEU A 473 2.32 -5.44 30.53
N GLY A 474 2.68 -4.58 29.57
CA GLY A 474 3.86 -3.72 29.64
C GLY A 474 5.17 -4.38 29.20
N GLU A 475 5.24 -5.71 29.12
CA GLU A 475 6.42 -6.41 28.65
C GLU A 475 6.49 -6.48 27.13
N VAL A 476 7.71 -6.32 26.60
CA VAL A 476 7.96 -6.29 25.15
C VAL A 476 8.06 -7.71 24.60
N GLY A 477 7.33 -7.97 23.53
CA GLY A 477 7.38 -9.21 22.76
C GLY A 477 6.93 -8.99 21.33
N GLU A 478 6.78 -10.07 20.56
CA GLU A 478 6.26 -10.03 19.21
C GLU A 478 4.73 -9.81 19.21
N ILE A 479 4.25 -8.83 18.47
CA ILE A 479 2.82 -8.59 18.28
C ILE A 479 2.26 -9.71 17.40
N CYS A 480 1.28 -10.44 17.93
CA CYS A 480 0.60 -11.52 17.22
C CYS A 480 -0.89 -11.19 17.04
N VAL A 481 -1.42 -11.43 15.85
CA VAL A 481 -2.78 -11.01 15.47
C VAL A 481 -3.62 -12.20 15.03
N ARG A 482 -4.85 -12.30 15.52
CA ARG A 482 -5.84 -13.27 15.05
C ARG A 482 -7.15 -12.54 14.77
N GLY A 483 -7.75 -12.79 13.60
CA GLY A 483 -9.02 -12.16 13.20
C GLY A 483 -9.44 -12.54 11.79
N PRO A 484 -10.67 -12.22 11.39
CA PRO A 484 -11.23 -12.60 10.09
C PRO A 484 -10.52 -11.91 8.91
N GLN A 485 -9.80 -10.82 9.14
CA GLN A 485 -9.02 -10.10 8.14
C GLN A 485 -7.62 -10.70 7.90
N VAL A 486 -7.16 -11.66 8.72
CA VAL A 486 -5.84 -12.30 8.55
C VAL A 486 -5.85 -13.20 7.33
N MET A 487 -4.78 -13.16 6.54
CA MET A 487 -4.60 -13.94 5.32
C MET A 487 -4.77 -15.45 5.52
N LEU A 488 -5.04 -16.16 4.44
CA LEU A 488 -5.08 -17.64 4.45
C LEU A 488 -3.68 -18.27 4.49
N GLY A 489 -2.63 -17.51 4.23
CA GLY A 489 -1.25 -17.93 4.14
C GLY A 489 -0.52 -17.33 2.95
N TYR A 490 0.70 -17.80 2.67
CA TYR A 490 1.49 -17.37 1.52
C TYR A 490 1.34 -18.34 0.34
N TRP A 491 1.08 -17.78 -0.83
CA TRP A 491 0.89 -18.53 -2.08
C TRP A 491 2.11 -19.40 -2.41
N ASN A 492 1.87 -20.70 -2.63
CA ASN A 492 2.91 -21.71 -2.91
C ASN A 492 4.05 -21.77 -1.88
N ARG A 493 3.80 -21.38 -0.61
CA ARG A 493 4.80 -21.34 0.46
C ARG A 493 4.24 -21.94 1.77
N PRO A 494 3.93 -23.24 1.83
CA PRO A 494 3.35 -23.85 3.03
C PRO A 494 4.26 -23.76 4.25
N ASP A 495 5.59 -23.91 4.07
CA ASP A 495 6.57 -23.83 5.16
C ASP A 495 6.64 -22.40 5.76
N GLU A 496 6.51 -21.37 4.92
CA GLU A 496 6.50 -20.00 5.40
C GLU A 496 5.16 -19.65 6.05
N THR A 497 4.08 -20.22 5.56
CA THR A 497 2.75 -20.09 6.15
C THR A 497 2.73 -20.68 7.56
N SER A 498 3.26 -21.89 7.76
CA SER A 498 3.31 -22.56 9.07
C SER A 498 4.22 -21.86 10.08
N ARG A 499 5.24 -21.11 9.63
CA ARG A 499 6.07 -20.27 10.50
C ARG A 499 5.37 -18.96 10.86
N ALA A 500 4.55 -18.41 9.95
CA ALA A 500 3.88 -17.13 10.13
C ALA A 500 2.56 -17.25 10.89
N ILE A 501 1.80 -18.33 10.67
CA ILE A 501 0.52 -18.59 11.36
C ILE A 501 0.72 -19.76 12.31
N MET A 502 0.58 -19.46 13.60
CA MET A 502 0.76 -20.44 14.67
C MET A 502 -0.42 -21.43 14.74
N PRO A 503 -0.27 -22.58 15.41
CA PRO A 503 -1.33 -23.60 15.50
C PRO A 503 -2.64 -23.09 16.12
N ASP A 504 -2.58 -22.10 17.00
CA ASP A 504 -3.74 -21.45 17.63
C ASP A 504 -4.36 -20.33 16.78
N GLY A 505 -3.88 -20.14 15.54
CA GLY A 505 -4.40 -19.21 14.55
C GLY A 505 -3.86 -17.79 14.65
N PHE A 506 -2.95 -17.49 15.57
CA PHE A 506 -2.31 -16.17 15.60
C PHE A 506 -1.23 -16.04 14.52
N PHE A 507 -1.28 -14.93 13.81
CA PHE A 507 -0.28 -14.52 12.82
C PHE A 507 0.84 -13.74 13.51
N ARG A 508 2.08 -14.17 13.34
CA ARG A 508 3.30 -13.48 13.78
C ARG A 508 3.62 -12.32 12.85
N THR A 509 3.60 -11.11 13.37
CA THR A 509 3.78 -9.91 12.52
C THR A 509 5.25 -9.59 12.22
N GLY A 510 6.16 -10.06 13.05
CA GLY A 510 7.57 -9.65 13.04
C GLY A 510 7.79 -8.24 13.60
N ASP A 511 6.77 -7.60 14.13
CA ASP A 511 6.85 -6.30 14.80
C ASP A 511 6.85 -6.51 16.32
N MET A 512 7.76 -5.84 17.03
CA MET A 512 7.92 -5.92 18.48
C MET A 512 7.12 -4.79 19.14
N GLY A 513 6.47 -5.08 20.24
CA GLY A 513 5.66 -4.12 20.97
C GLY A 513 5.22 -4.61 22.32
N PHE A 514 4.41 -3.83 23.00
CA PHE A 514 3.77 -4.18 24.27
C PHE A 514 2.32 -3.65 24.30
N MET A 515 1.50 -4.22 25.15
CA MET A 515 0.13 -3.78 25.41
C MET A 515 0.07 -3.18 26.81
N ASP A 516 -0.57 -2.02 26.95
CA ASP A 516 -0.77 -1.35 28.22
C ASP A 516 -2.01 -1.88 28.97
N GLU A 517 -2.23 -1.41 30.20
CA GLU A 517 -3.35 -1.77 31.07
C GLU A 517 -4.72 -1.43 30.46
N ASN A 518 -4.79 -0.51 29.52
CA ASN A 518 -6.02 -0.08 28.84
C ASN A 518 -6.24 -0.85 27.53
N GLY A 519 -5.32 -1.72 27.15
CA GLY A 519 -5.37 -2.52 25.94
C GLY A 519 -4.85 -1.82 24.69
N PHE A 520 -4.24 -0.62 24.84
CA PHE A 520 -3.55 0.02 23.72
C PHE A 520 -2.21 -0.66 23.46
N THR A 521 -1.93 -0.92 22.19
CA THR A 521 -0.67 -1.54 21.78
C THR A 521 0.29 -0.47 21.28
N LYS A 522 1.55 -0.56 21.72
CA LYS A 522 2.63 0.30 21.23
C LYS A 522 3.68 -0.53 20.53
N ILE A 523 4.02 -0.16 19.28
CA ILE A 523 5.16 -0.74 18.56
C ILE A 523 6.44 -0.10 19.08
N VAL A 524 7.46 -0.90 19.34
CA VAL A 524 8.80 -0.41 19.61
C VAL A 524 9.67 -0.45 18.37
N ASP A 525 9.68 -1.55 17.62
CA ASP A 525 10.33 -1.65 16.29
C ASP A 525 10.04 -2.98 15.59
N ARG A 526 10.72 -3.23 14.47
CA ARG A 526 10.76 -4.53 13.83
C ARG A 526 11.83 -5.43 14.44
N LYS A 527 11.48 -6.67 14.72
CA LYS A 527 12.40 -7.68 15.28
C LYS A 527 13.75 -7.75 14.53
N LYS A 528 13.72 -7.68 13.21
CA LYS A 528 14.90 -7.71 12.33
C LYS A 528 15.69 -6.42 12.24
N ASP A 529 15.09 -5.29 12.60
CA ASP A 529 15.73 -3.96 12.53
C ASP A 529 16.33 -3.54 13.89
N MET A 530 16.03 -4.28 14.94
CA MET A 530 16.61 -4.14 16.27
C MET A 530 18.14 -4.19 16.22
N ILE A 531 18.78 -3.28 16.92
CA ILE A 531 20.23 -3.14 17.03
C ILE A 531 20.67 -3.77 18.35
N LEU A 532 21.65 -4.67 18.32
CA LEU A 532 22.13 -5.36 19.52
C LEU A 532 23.42 -4.72 20.04
N VAL A 533 23.30 -3.78 20.97
CA VAL A 533 24.45 -3.06 21.57
C VAL A 533 24.82 -3.65 22.90
N SER A 534 25.96 -4.34 22.99
CA SER A 534 26.45 -4.99 24.24
C SER A 534 25.41 -5.89 24.92
N GLY A 535 24.58 -6.59 24.12
CA GLY A 535 23.50 -7.45 24.62
C GLY A 535 22.18 -6.71 24.94
N PHE A 536 22.15 -5.39 24.82
CA PHE A 536 20.91 -4.60 24.98
C PHE A 536 20.19 -4.43 23.66
N ASN A 537 18.88 -4.64 23.65
CA ASN A 537 18.02 -4.37 22.52
C ASN A 537 17.83 -2.85 22.37
N VAL A 538 18.26 -2.30 21.25
CA VAL A 538 18.10 -0.89 20.89
C VAL A 538 17.20 -0.80 19.67
N TYR A 539 16.18 0.01 19.79
CA TYR A 539 15.14 0.15 18.77
C TYR A 539 15.34 1.42 17.94
N PRO A 540 15.60 1.29 16.62
CA PRO A 540 15.77 2.44 15.73
C PRO A 540 14.69 3.51 15.84
N ASN A 541 13.42 3.13 15.97
CA ASN A 541 12.31 4.08 16.04
C ASN A 541 12.43 5.04 17.24
N GLU A 542 12.90 4.56 18.39
CA GLU A 542 13.10 5.40 19.59
C GLU A 542 14.15 6.51 19.34
N ILE A 543 15.21 6.16 18.60
CA ILE A 543 16.28 7.11 18.27
C ILE A 543 15.79 8.10 17.22
N GLU A 544 15.06 7.63 16.22
CA GLU A 544 14.48 8.45 15.16
C GLU A 544 13.42 9.42 15.70
N GLU A 545 12.62 9.01 16.69
CA GLU A 545 11.65 9.86 17.38
C GLU A 545 12.36 11.02 18.10
N VAL A 546 13.41 10.73 18.86
CA VAL A 546 14.23 11.75 19.52
C VAL A 546 14.89 12.68 18.50
N ALA A 547 15.45 12.14 17.43
CA ALA A 547 16.08 12.96 16.38
C ALA A 547 15.07 13.89 15.67
N ALA A 548 13.82 13.44 15.51
CA ALA A 548 12.75 14.23 14.88
C ALA A 548 12.33 15.46 15.70
N GLU A 549 12.60 15.49 17.01
CA GLU A 549 12.37 16.67 17.86
C GLU A 549 13.35 17.81 17.55
N HIS A 550 14.48 17.52 16.89
CA HIS A 550 15.46 18.54 16.57
C HIS A 550 15.01 19.43 15.40
N PRO A 551 14.90 20.77 15.57
CA PRO A 551 14.33 21.66 14.55
C PRO A 551 15.12 21.68 13.23
N GLY A 552 16.41 21.38 13.29
CA GLY A 552 17.32 21.34 12.14
C GLY A 552 17.24 20.04 11.32
N ILE A 553 16.42 19.05 11.72
CA ILE A 553 16.28 17.75 11.06
C ILE A 553 14.96 17.70 10.28
N VAL A 554 15.00 17.15 9.06
CA VAL A 554 13.81 16.88 8.23
C VAL A 554 13.40 15.43 8.38
N GLU A 555 14.35 14.50 8.28
CA GLU A 555 14.16 13.05 8.35
C GLU A 555 15.41 12.40 8.94
N SER A 556 15.24 11.28 9.62
CA SER A 556 16.35 10.47 10.10
C SER A 556 16.05 8.98 9.97
N ALA A 557 17.10 8.16 9.99
CA ALA A 557 17.02 6.71 10.03
C ALA A 557 18.21 6.16 10.83
N ALA A 558 17.91 5.31 11.82
CA ALA A 558 18.91 4.64 12.64
C ALA A 558 19.13 3.20 12.16
N VAL A 559 20.38 2.76 12.15
CA VAL A 559 20.77 1.37 11.84
C VAL A 559 21.90 0.92 12.76
N GLY A 560 21.99 -0.41 12.98
CA GLY A 560 23.17 -1.02 13.61
C GLY A 560 24.30 -1.15 12.59
N ILE A 561 25.49 -0.80 13.00
CA ILE A 561 26.73 -1.09 12.29
C ILE A 561 27.64 -1.95 13.18
N PRO A 562 28.44 -2.88 12.60
CA PRO A 562 29.32 -3.75 13.38
C PRO A 562 30.33 -2.97 14.22
N ASN A 563 30.58 -3.44 15.44
CA ASN A 563 31.56 -2.90 16.36
C ASN A 563 32.25 -4.01 17.15
N GLU A 564 33.57 -4.01 17.22
CA GLU A 564 34.37 -5.08 17.85
C GLU A 564 34.10 -5.25 19.36
N HIS A 565 33.70 -4.19 20.05
CA HIS A 565 33.53 -4.22 21.53
C HIS A 565 32.09 -4.44 21.98
N SER A 566 31.11 -3.99 21.18
CA SER A 566 29.68 -4.00 21.55
C SER A 566 28.78 -4.86 20.68
N GLY A 567 29.37 -5.59 19.70
CA GLY A 567 28.63 -6.28 18.68
C GLY A 567 28.15 -5.30 17.60
N GLU A 568 27.24 -4.40 17.94
CA GLU A 568 26.82 -3.29 17.09
C GLU A 568 26.90 -1.97 17.84
N VAL A 569 26.89 -0.87 17.08
CA VAL A 569 26.65 0.51 17.55
C VAL A 569 25.63 1.20 16.66
N VAL A 570 25.00 2.22 17.20
CA VAL A 570 24.00 3.00 16.46
C VAL A 570 24.69 3.97 15.51
N LYS A 571 24.32 3.92 14.24
CA LYS A 571 24.59 4.95 13.23
C LYS A 571 23.29 5.63 12.84
N LEU A 572 23.26 6.97 12.84
CA LEU A 572 22.11 7.78 12.50
C LEU A 572 22.34 8.52 11.18
N TYR A 573 21.53 8.23 10.18
CA TYR A 573 21.47 8.99 8.94
C TYR A 573 20.47 10.13 9.07
N VAL A 574 20.85 11.34 8.63
CA VAL A 574 20.07 12.57 8.84
C VAL A 574 19.94 13.36 7.55
N VAL A 575 18.72 13.77 7.21
CA VAL A 575 18.44 14.80 6.20
C VAL A 575 18.27 16.13 6.92
N ARG A 576 19.16 17.07 6.64
CA ARG A 576 19.20 18.38 7.31
C ARG A 576 18.15 19.34 6.75
N ARG A 577 17.53 20.12 7.62
CA ARG A 577 16.81 21.36 7.29
C ARG A 577 17.72 22.56 7.35
N ASP A 578 18.57 22.60 8.41
CA ASP A 578 19.60 23.62 8.58
C ASP A 578 20.93 23.12 8.01
N PRO A 579 21.47 23.77 6.97
CA PRO A 579 22.78 23.40 6.41
C PRO A 579 23.95 23.49 7.39
N ASN A 580 23.81 24.30 8.45
CA ASN A 580 24.85 24.50 9.46
C ASN A 580 24.83 23.45 10.58
N LEU A 581 23.78 22.60 10.64
CA LEU A 581 23.69 21.53 11.62
C LEU A 581 24.88 20.59 11.50
N THR A 582 25.62 20.41 12.60
CA THR A 582 26.81 19.55 12.67
C THR A 582 26.46 18.16 13.24
N GLU A 583 27.35 17.19 13.02
CA GLU A 583 27.21 15.86 13.64
C GLU A 583 27.24 15.92 15.16
N GLU A 584 28.07 16.79 15.70
CA GLU A 584 28.22 16.96 17.14
C GLU A 584 26.96 17.56 17.78
N ASP A 585 26.29 18.49 17.09
CA ASP A 585 24.99 19.03 17.54
C ASP A 585 23.95 17.92 17.65
N VAL A 586 23.87 17.05 16.63
CA VAL A 586 22.94 15.90 16.63
C VAL A 586 23.28 14.90 17.72
N LYS A 587 24.57 14.53 17.87
CA LYS A 587 25.04 13.63 18.95
C LYS A 587 24.74 14.18 20.31
N SER A 588 25.05 15.46 20.54
CA SER A 588 24.80 16.16 21.80
C SER A 588 23.31 16.22 22.14
N PHE A 589 22.48 16.51 21.16
CA PHE A 589 21.01 16.52 21.31
C PHE A 589 20.47 15.15 21.73
N CYS A 590 20.91 14.10 21.04
CA CYS A 590 20.54 12.73 21.37
C CYS A 590 21.09 12.29 22.74
N ALA A 591 22.29 12.71 23.08
CA ALA A 591 22.93 12.33 24.35
C ALA A 591 22.22 12.89 25.60
N GLN A 592 21.48 13.99 25.46
CA GLN A 592 20.68 14.57 26.55
C GLN A 592 19.36 13.82 26.79
N ARG A 593 18.92 12.99 25.83
CA ARG A 593 17.60 12.36 25.80
C ARG A 593 17.64 10.83 25.78
N LEU A 594 18.77 10.26 25.39
CA LEU A 594 18.95 8.81 25.24
C LEU A 594 19.97 8.25 26.23
N THR A 595 19.70 7.05 26.73
CA THR A 595 20.65 6.26 27.52
C THR A 595 21.90 5.95 26.69
N ASN A 596 23.06 5.82 27.34
CA ASN A 596 24.37 5.75 26.67
C ASN A 596 24.46 4.71 25.53
N TYR A 597 23.92 3.51 25.71
CA TYR A 597 23.96 2.44 24.70
C TYR A 597 23.02 2.68 23.51
N LYS A 598 22.04 3.58 23.63
CA LYS A 598 21.12 3.98 22.55
C LYS A 598 21.64 5.19 21.74
N ARG A 599 22.67 5.87 22.20
CA ARG A 599 23.18 7.09 21.57
C ARG A 599 23.85 6.80 20.24
N PRO A 600 23.58 7.56 19.17
CA PRO A 600 24.31 7.45 17.92
C PRO A 600 25.82 7.66 18.14
N ARG A 601 26.62 6.68 17.73
CA ARG A 601 28.08 6.81 17.71
C ARG A 601 28.56 7.46 16.43
N GLU A 602 27.83 7.25 15.35
CA GLU A 602 28.06 7.88 14.06
C GLU A 602 26.82 8.63 13.60
N VAL A 603 27.03 9.78 12.97
CA VAL A 603 25.99 10.54 12.28
C VAL A 603 26.46 10.78 10.85
N GLU A 604 25.62 10.54 9.87
CA GLU A 604 25.92 10.78 8.46
C GLU A 604 24.82 11.63 7.83
N PHE A 605 25.20 12.74 7.20
CA PHE A 605 24.25 13.58 6.50
C PHE A 605 24.02 13.11 5.05
N ARG A 606 22.76 13.08 4.65
CA ARG A 606 22.31 12.72 3.30
C ARG A 606 21.37 13.79 2.76
N ASP A 607 21.35 13.96 1.43
CA ASP A 607 20.36 14.82 0.76
C ASP A 607 18.95 14.22 0.79
N ALA A 608 18.86 12.89 0.77
CA ALA A 608 17.63 12.13 0.90
C ALA A 608 17.90 10.71 1.43
N LEU A 609 16.96 10.14 2.17
CA LEU A 609 17.02 8.73 2.58
C LEU A 609 16.43 7.83 1.50
N PRO A 610 16.95 6.59 1.33
CA PRO A 610 16.38 5.61 0.42
C PRO A 610 14.97 5.22 0.90
N LYS A 611 14.01 5.20 -0.04
CA LYS A 611 12.60 4.94 0.27
C LYS A 611 11.99 3.93 -0.70
N THR A 612 11.08 3.13 -0.18
CA THR A 612 10.19 2.33 -1.01
C THR A 612 9.31 3.23 -1.89
N ASN A 613 8.65 2.65 -2.87
CA ASN A 613 7.71 3.37 -3.72
C ASN A 613 6.48 3.91 -2.98
N VAL A 614 6.19 3.34 -1.81
CA VAL A 614 5.13 3.83 -0.91
C VAL A 614 5.65 4.84 0.11
N GLY A 615 6.93 5.25 0.05
CA GLY A 615 7.49 6.29 0.91
C GLY A 615 8.09 5.81 2.23
N LYS A 616 8.17 4.49 2.49
CA LYS A 616 8.85 3.93 3.68
C LYS A 616 10.36 3.97 3.51
N ILE A 617 11.10 4.31 4.56
CA ILE A 617 12.56 4.29 4.57
C ILE A 617 13.07 2.84 4.45
N LEU A 618 14.07 2.64 3.59
CA LEU A 618 14.73 1.34 3.33
C LEU A 618 16.00 1.23 4.16
N ARG A 619 15.87 0.89 5.46
CA ARG A 619 17.02 0.77 6.37
C ARG A 619 18.06 -0.25 5.89
N ARG A 620 17.66 -1.29 5.13
CA ARG A 620 18.61 -2.25 4.55
C ARG A 620 19.64 -1.61 3.61
N GLU A 621 19.26 -0.57 2.86
CA GLU A 621 20.15 0.16 1.95
C GLU A 621 21.04 1.19 2.68
N LEU A 622 20.89 1.30 4.00
CA LEU A 622 21.70 2.14 4.88
C LEU A 622 22.67 1.31 5.73
N ARG A 623 22.60 -0.02 5.70
CA ARG A 623 23.47 -0.93 6.47
C ARG A 623 24.73 -1.35 5.70
N ASP A 624 24.75 -1.14 4.37
CA ASP A 624 25.84 -1.53 3.47
C ASP A 624 26.89 -0.41 3.33
#